data_dd7d1b3569bfecfcb0400f870fd6f2d5
#
_entry.id   dd7d1b3569bfecfcb0400f870fd6f2d5
#
_cell.length_a   1.000
_cell.length_b   1.000
_cell.length_c   1.000
_cell.angle_alpha   90.00
_cell.angle_beta   90.00
_cell.angle_gamma   90.00
#
_symmetry.space_group_name_H-M   'P 1'
#
loop_
_entity.id
_entity.type
_entity.pdbx_description
1 polymer ?
#
loop_
_entity_poly.entity_id
_entity_poly.type
_entity_poly.pdbx_seq_one_letter_code
_entity_poly.pdbx_strand_id
1 'polypeptide(L)' 'MNEQDLKYLIASYQQKSFDLFSQSVANDAKIRQLSELVDALTKKVNEQQEELDKLNSKTKRSTGKAEEDFS' A
#
# COMPACT_ATOMS: atom_id res chain seq x y z
N MET A 1 30.56 0.98 -38.19
CA MET A 1 30.42 -0.12 -37.21
C MET A 1 30.70 -1.44 -37.91
N ASN A 2 31.64 -2.24 -37.44
CA ASN A 2 31.88 -3.55 -38.02
C ASN A 2 30.90 -4.58 -37.48
N GLU A 3 30.95 -5.78 -38.02
CA GLU A 3 30.04 -6.87 -37.64
C GLU A 3 30.18 -7.24 -36.17
N GLN A 4 31.36 -7.25 -35.63
CA GLN A 4 31.66 -7.57 -34.25
C GLN A 4 31.06 -6.52 -33.28
N ASP A 5 31.23 -5.25 -33.62
CA ASP A 5 30.63 -4.15 -32.85
C ASP A 5 29.13 -4.26 -32.83
N LEU A 6 28.54 -4.64 -33.95
CA LEU A 6 27.10 -4.83 -34.04
C LEU A 6 26.62 -5.97 -33.15
N LYS A 7 27.37 -7.07 -33.12
CA LYS A 7 27.08 -8.20 -32.25
C LYS A 7 27.11 -7.81 -30.76
N TYR A 8 28.11 -7.03 -30.36
CA TYR A 8 28.22 -6.54 -28.99
C TYR A 8 27.07 -5.60 -28.65
N LEU A 9 26.71 -4.75 -29.60
CA LEU A 9 25.58 -3.83 -29.39
C LEU A 9 24.27 -4.59 -29.19
N ILE A 10 24.01 -5.60 -30.03
CA ILE A 10 22.82 -6.44 -29.92
C ILE A 10 22.80 -7.18 -28.58
N ALA A 11 23.94 -7.76 -28.18
CA ALA A 11 24.07 -8.46 -26.92
C ALA A 11 23.77 -7.53 -25.73
N SER A 12 24.29 -6.29 -25.79
CA SER A 12 24.05 -5.29 -24.76
C SER A 12 22.57 -4.90 -24.67
N TYR A 13 21.91 -4.73 -25.81
CA TYR A 13 20.48 -4.44 -25.84
C TYR A 13 19.67 -5.58 -25.24
N GLN A 14 20.01 -6.81 -25.60
CA GLN A 14 19.32 -7.99 -25.07
C GLN A 14 19.50 -8.11 -23.57
N GLN A 15 20.72 -7.91 -23.09
CA GLN A 15 21.04 -7.96 -21.66
C GLN A 15 20.25 -6.92 -20.88
N LYS A 16 20.30 -5.68 -21.32
CA LYS A 16 19.59 -4.57 -20.64
C LYS A 16 18.08 -4.71 -20.74
N SER A 17 17.59 -5.17 -21.89
CA SER A 17 16.16 -5.40 -22.06
C SER A 17 15.66 -6.48 -21.10
N PHE A 18 16.43 -7.55 -20.96
CA PHE A 18 16.10 -8.62 -20.02
C PHE A 18 16.10 -8.10 -18.58
N ASP A 19 17.12 -7.35 -18.20
CA ASP A 19 17.26 -6.80 -16.87
C ASP A 19 16.12 -5.84 -16.54
N LEU A 20 15.80 -4.95 -17.49
CA LEU A 20 14.71 -3.99 -17.32
C LEU A 20 13.36 -4.70 -17.23
N PHE A 21 13.15 -5.69 -18.07
CA PHE A 21 11.92 -6.49 -18.04
C PHE A 21 11.78 -7.22 -16.70
N SER A 22 12.85 -7.84 -16.24
CA SER A 22 12.86 -8.54 -14.94
C SER A 22 12.57 -7.59 -13.79
N GLN A 23 13.16 -6.39 -13.81
CA GLN A 23 12.89 -5.36 -12.80
C GLN A 23 11.44 -4.90 -12.86
N SER A 24 10.92 -4.72 -14.08
CA SER A 24 9.54 -4.31 -14.28
C SER A 24 8.55 -5.33 -13.70
N VAL A 25 8.80 -6.62 -13.94
CA VAL A 25 7.98 -7.70 -13.39
C VAL A 25 8.06 -7.72 -11.86
N ALA A 26 9.26 -7.58 -11.31
CA ALA A 26 9.46 -7.54 -9.87
C ALA A 26 8.78 -6.32 -9.25
N ASN A 27 8.86 -5.18 -9.90
CA ASN A 27 8.21 -3.95 -9.43
C ASN A 27 6.69 -4.07 -9.48
N ASP A 28 6.14 -4.68 -10.52
CA ASP A 28 4.70 -4.92 -10.62
C ASP A 28 4.22 -5.81 -9.48
N ALA A 29 4.99 -6.85 -9.16
CA ALA A 29 4.67 -7.74 -8.05
C ALA A 29 4.67 -6.98 -6.72
N LYS A 30 5.66 -6.11 -6.51
CA LYS A 30 5.75 -5.27 -5.31
C LYS A 30 4.57 -4.30 -5.22
N ILE A 31 4.21 -3.69 -6.33
CA ILE A 31 3.08 -2.75 -6.40
C ILE A 31 1.78 -3.46 -6.00
N ARG A 32 1.55 -4.65 -6.53
CA ARG A 32 0.37 -5.45 -6.17
C ARG A 32 0.36 -5.80 -4.69
N GLN A 33 1.50 -6.21 -4.17
CA GLN A 33 1.66 -6.56 -2.76
C GLN A 33 1.39 -5.37 -1.86
N LEU A 34 1.95 -4.21 -2.22
CA LEU A 34 1.74 -2.97 -1.47
C LEU A 34 0.30 -2.50 -1.57
N SER A 35 -0.33 -2.65 -2.74
CA SER A 35 -1.74 -2.29 -2.93
C SER A 35 -2.64 -3.14 -2.04
N GLU A 36 -2.40 -4.44 -1.97
CA GLU A 36 -3.14 -5.35 -1.08
C GLU A 36 -2.94 -4.96 0.39
N LEU A 37 -1.72 -4.61 0.75
CA LEU A 37 -1.40 -4.18 2.11
C LEU A 37 -2.13 -2.88 2.45
N VAL A 38 -2.13 -1.92 1.54
CA VAL A 38 -2.84 -0.65 1.73
C VAL A 38 -4.34 -0.90 1.90
N ASP A 39 -4.92 -1.77 1.08
CA ASP A 39 -6.34 -2.12 1.20
C ASP A 39 -6.65 -2.76 2.55
N ALA A 40 -5.80 -3.68 3.00
CA ALA A 40 -5.95 -4.33 4.29
C ALA A 40 -5.84 -3.33 5.44
N LEU A 41 -4.86 -2.42 5.36
CA LEU A 41 -4.67 -1.38 6.38
C LEU A 41 -5.82 -0.39 6.40
N THR A 42 -6.33 0.00 5.24
CA THR A 42 -7.48 0.89 5.11
C THR A 42 -8.71 0.29 5.77
N LYS A 43 -8.95 -0.99 5.52
CA LYS A 43 -10.05 -1.72 6.14
C LYS A 43 -9.89 -1.75 7.66
N LYS A 44 -8.70 -2.02 8.13
CA LYS A 44 -8.40 -2.06 9.56
C LYS A 44 -8.59 -0.69 10.22
N VAL A 45 -8.14 0.36 9.57
CA VAL A 45 -8.32 1.73 10.06
C VAL A 45 -9.82 2.06 10.15
N ASN A 46 -10.60 1.72 9.14
CA ASN A 46 -12.03 1.95 9.13
C ASN A 46 -12.74 1.19 10.24
N GLU A 47 -12.36 -0.05 10.49
CA GLU A 47 -12.89 -0.86 11.58
C GLU A 47 -12.57 -0.23 12.94
N GLN A 48 -11.33 0.22 13.12
CA GLN A 48 -10.91 0.88 14.34
C GLN A 48 -11.61 2.22 14.53
N GLN A 49 -11.86 2.94 13.45
CA GLN A 49 -12.59 4.19 13.52
C GLN A 49 -14.04 3.97 13.96
N GLU A 50 -14.67 2.94 13.44
CA GLU A 50 -16.03 2.57 13.86
C GLU A 50 -16.08 2.20 15.34
N GLU A 51 -15.10 1.42 15.82
CA GLU A 51 -14.99 1.07 17.23
C GLU A 51 -14.79 2.31 18.11
N LEU A 52 -13.93 3.21 17.66
CA LEU A 52 -13.68 4.47 18.36
C LEU A 52 -14.94 5.32 18.43
N ASP A 53 -15.69 5.43 17.36
CA ASP A 53 -16.92 6.17 17.30
C ASP A 53 -17.97 5.59 18.26
N LYS A 54 -18.06 4.27 18.34
CA LYS A 54 -18.95 3.59 19.28
C LYS A 54 -18.54 3.87 20.72
N LEU A 55 -17.26 3.80 21.03
CA LEU A 55 -16.74 4.09 22.36
C LEU A 55 -16.96 5.55 22.74
N ASN A 56 -16.72 6.46 21.81
CA ASN A 56 -16.93 7.88 22.04
C ASN A 56 -18.41 8.19 22.28
N SER A 57 -19.31 7.54 21.55
CA SER A 57 -20.75 7.68 21.77
C SER A 57 -21.16 7.20 23.15
N LYS A 58 -20.63 6.07 23.59
CA LYS A 58 -20.90 5.53 24.94
C LYS A 58 -20.35 6.46 26.01
N THR A 59 -19.14 6.94 25.81
CA THR A 59 -18.49 7.86 26.76
C THR A 59 -19.26 9.16 26.89
N LYS A 60 -19.69 9.73 25.76
CA LYS A 60 -20.50 10.95 25.74
C LYS A 60 -21.83 10.75 26.48
N ARG A 61 -22.50 9.62 26.28
CA ARG A 61 -23.74 9.30 26.97
C ARG A 61 -23.53 9.19 28.47
N SER A 62 -22.46 8.51 28.88
CA SER A 62 -22.11 8.35 30.29
C SER A 62 -21.77 9.71 30.92
N THR A 63 -20.99 10.53 30.23
CA THR A 63 -20.63 11.85 30.72
C THR A 63 -21.86 12.76 30.77
N GLY A 64 -22.74 12.69 29.80
CA GLY A 64 -23.99 13.44 29.77
C GLY A 64 -24.90 13.10 30.95
N LYS A 65 -25.03 11.83 31.28
CA LYS A 65 -25.79 11.38 32.42
C LYS A 65 -25.18 11.84 33.73
N ALA A 66 -23.86 11.78 33.85
CA ALA A 66 -23.16 12.25 35.04
C ALA A 66 -23.34 13.76 35.23
N GLU A 67 -23.29 14.53 34.17
CA GLU A 67 -23.56 15.97 34.22
C GLU A 67 -25.00 16.28 34.59
N GLU A 68 -25.95 15.54 34.08
CA GLU A 68 -27.36 15.68 34.44
C GLU A 68 -27.59 15.37 35.90
N ASP A 69 -26.90 14.36 36.43
CA ASP A 69 -27.01 13.99 37.83
C ASP A 69 -26.45 15.05 38.77
N PHE A 70 -25.46 15.79 38.28
CA PHE A 70 -24.84 16.89 39.04
C PHE A 70 -25.63 18.18 38.97
N SER A 71 -26.41 18.33 37.95
CA SER A 71 -27.23 19.54 37.76
C SER A 71 -28.61 19.36 38.34
#